data_c0b3d8a360c952d03f68632901b66a70
#
_entry.id   c0b3d8a360c952d03f68632901b66a70
#
_cell.length_a   1.000
_cell.length_b   1.000
_cell.length_c   1.000
_cell.angle_alpha   90.00
_cell.angle_beta   90.00
_cell.angle_gamma   90.00
#
_symmetry.space_group_name_H-M   'P 1'
#
loop_
_entity.id
_entity.type
_entity.pdbx_description
1 polymer ?
#
loop_
_entity_poly.entity_id
_entity_poly.type
_entity_poly.pdbx_seq_one_letter_code
_entity_poly.pdbx_strand_id
1 'polypeptide(L)'
;MCIRDSNCTVKYCENTIYNPSQEEPDVLLAMNNPSFKKFLPLVTPGGIVVIGDLVDIPEDARKDVIYVRVPATEISTDQGNPKSANIVMTGAIVKLMGDFSKEAAITAMNHMFEKKGKSQFREANEKAFDAGYDAVEVMVQDSCVR
;
A
#
# COMPACT_ATOMS: atom_id res chain seq x y z
N MET A 1 17.43 -5.83 -19.48
CA MET A 1 16.79 -5.16 -18.33
C MET A 1 15.49 -5.88 -18.02
N CYS A 2 15.48 -6.68 -16.97
CA CYS A 2 14.24 -7.34 -16.53
C CYS A 2 13.40 -6.34 -15.75
N ILE A 3 12.47 -5.70 -16.42
CA ILE A 3 11.39 -4.99 -15.76
C ILE A 3 10.48 -6.07 -15.18
N ARG A 4 10.62 -6.32 -13.90
CA ARG A 4 9.68 -7.19 -13.20
C ARG A 4 8.41 -6.38 -12.93
N ASP A 5 7.53 -6.35 -13.90
CA ASP A 5 6.15 -5.91 -13.71
C ASP A 5 5.43 -7.01 -12.93
N SER A 6 5.62 -7.00 -11.61
CA SER A 6 4.87 -7.89 -10.74
C SER A 6 3.65 -7.17 -10.21
N ASN A 7 2.50 -7.78 -10.35
CA ASN A 7 1.28 -7.37 -9.67
C ASN A 7 0.74 -8.51 -8.82
N CYS A 8 -0.02 -8.17 -7.82
CA CYS A 8 -0.70 -9.13 -6.96
C CYS A 8 -2.10 -8.61 -6.66
N THR A 9 -3.08 -9.47 -6.80
CA THR A 9 -4.47 -9.17 -6.42
C THR A 9 -4.81 -9.96 -5.18
N VAL A 10 -5.34 -9.27 -4.18
CA VAL A 10 -5.82 -9.87 -2.94
C VAL A 10 -7.31 -9.59 -2.82
N LYS A 11 -8.09 -10.62 -2.59
CA LYS A 11 -9.53 -10.53 -2.31
C LYS A 11 -9.81 -11.18 -0.97
N TYR A 12 -10.54 -10.49 -0.11
CA TYR A 12 -11.01 -11.05 1.15
C TYR A 12 -12.47 -10.66 1.40
N CYS A 13 -13.20 -11.53 2.05
CA CYS A 13 -14.62 -11.37 2.33
C CYS A 13 -15.02 -12.31 3.46
N GLU A 14 -16.04 -11.97 4.23
CA GLU A 14 -16.63 -12.86 5.23
C GLU A 14 -17.32 -14.08 4.60
N ASN A 15 -17.76 -13.96 3.36
CA ASN A 15 -18.39 -15.04 2.60
C ASN A 15 -17.39 -15.84 1.77
N THR A 16 -17.82 -17.02 1.33
CA THR A 16 -17.00 -17.88 0.46
C THR A 16 -16.66 -17.17 -0.86
N ILE A 17 -15.35 -17.10 -1.18
CA ILE A 17 -14.88 -16.53 -2.44
C ILE A 17 -14.81 -17.65 -3.49
N TYR A 18 -15.71 -17.61 -4.46
CA TYR A 18 -15.73 -18.57 -5.58
C TYR A 18 -14.78 -18.19 -6.71
N ASN A 19 -14.57 -16.90 -6.91
CA ASN A 19 -13.65 -16.40 -7.92
C ASN A 19 -12.67 -15.40 -7.27
N PRO A 20 -11.39 -15.76 -7.14
CA PRO A 20 -10.37 -14.86 -6.58
C PRO A 20 -9.92 -13.78 -7.56
N SER A 21 -10.26 -13.90 -8.84
CA SER A 21 -9.95 -12.87 -9.84
C SER A 21 -10.78 -11.61 -9.59
N GLN A 22 -10.15 -10.46 -9.63
CA GLN A 22 -10.80 -9.17 -9.46
C GLN A 22 -10.43 -8.27 -10.64
N GLU A 23 -11.43 -7.91 -11.43
CA GLU A 23 -11.26 -7.02 -12.57
C GLU A 23 -11.35 -5.55 -12.16
N GLU A 24 -12.17 -5.25 -11.16
CA GLU A 24 -12.41 -3.91 -10.63
C GLU A 24 -12.05 -3.86 -9.14
N PRO A 25 -10.80 -3.49 -8.79
CA PRO A 25 -10.38 -3.42 -7.39
C PRO A 25 -10.95 -2.18 -6.69
N ASP A 26 -11.28 -2.34 -5.41
CA ASP A 26 -11.69 -1.23 -4.52
C ASP A 26 -10.50 -0.40 -4.06
N VAL A 27 -9.33 -1.01 -3.95
CA VAL A 27 -8.08 -0.38 -3.53
C VAL A 27 -6.98 -0.75 -4.51
N LEU A 28 -6.34 0.26 -5.09
CA LEU A 28 -5.14 0.10 -5.91
C LEU A 28 -3.93 0.65 -5.17
N LEU A 29 -2.88 -0.14 -5.09
CA LEU A 29 -1.55 0.32 -4.70
C LEU A 29 -0.65 0.38 -5.93
N ALA A 30 -0.16 1.56 -6.27
CA ALA A 30 0.77 1.76 -7.37
C ALA A 30 2.09 2.37 -6.87
N MET A 31 3.18 1.68 -7.12
CA MET A 31 4.52 2.13 -6.72
C MET A 31 5.30 2.80 -7.86
N ASN A 32 4.79 2.73 -9.08
CA ASN A 32 5.41 3.34 -10.25
C ASN A 32 4.36 3.81 -11.27
N ASN A 33 4.77 4.71 -12.17
CA ASN A 33 3.90 5.29 -13.18
C ASN A 33 3.31 4.26 -14.17
N PRO A 34 4.06 3.26 -14.68
CA PRO A 34 3.48 2.27 -15.57
C PRO A 34 2.34 1.47 -14.95
N SER A 35 2.51 1.02 -13.70
CA SER A 35 1.45 0.31 -12.96
C SER A 35 0.25 1.22 -12.68
N PHE A 36 0.49 2.47 -12.29
CA PHE A 36 -0.55 3.45 -12.07
C PHE A 36 -1.42 3.64 -13.32
N LYS A 37 -0.82 3.91 -14.47
CA LYS A 37 -1.52 4.10 -15.74
C LYS A 37 -2.29 2.87 -16.20
N LYS A 38 -1.73 1.68 -15.97
CA LYS A 38 -2.33 0.41 -16.39
C LYS A 38 -3.56 0.06 -15.57
N PHE A 39 -3.50 0.24 -14.25
CA PHE A 39 -4.52 -0.27 -13.32
C PHE A 39 -5.53 0.79 -12.85
N LEU A 40 -5.20 2.07 -12.94
CA LEU A 40 -6.11 3.16 -12.55
C LEU A 40 -7.49 3.07 -13.24
N PRO A 41 -7.61 2.77 -14.55
CA PRO A 41 -8.90 2.66 -15.21
C PRO A 41 -9.80 1.54 -14.66
N LEU A 42 -9.21 0.54 -14.00
CA LEU A 42 -9.91 -0.63 -13.48
C LEU A 42 -10.48 -0.42 -12.08
N VAL A 43 -10.03 0.62 -11.36
CA VAL A 43 -10.49 0.91 -9.99
C VAL A 43 -11.98 1.26 -10.00
N THR A 44 -12.74 0.68 -9.05
CA THR A 44 -14.16 1.00 -8.90
C THR A 44 -14.39 2.48 -8.62
N PRO A 45 -15.50 3.08 -9.10
CA PRO A 45 -15.86 4.44 -8.72
C PRO A 45 -15.98 4.58 -7.20
N GLY A 46 -15.35 5.62 -6.63
CA GLY A 46 -15.26 5.78 -5.19
C GLY A 46 -14.16 4.96 -4.51
N GLY A 47 -13.38 4.19 -5.27
CA GLY A 47 -12.25 3.41 -4.77
C GLY A 47 -11.08 4.26 -4.31
N ILE A 48 -10.13 3.64 -3.62
CA ILE A 48 -8.93 4.29 -3.07
C ILE A 48 -7.72 3.92 -3.92
N VAL A 49 -6.95 4.93 -4.31
CA VAL A 49 -5.69 4.75 -5.04
C VAL A 49 -4.54 5.24 -4.19
N VAL A 50 -3.75 4.32 -3.68
CA VAL A 50 -2.55 4.61 -2.90
C VAL A 50 -1.35 4.65 -3.82
N ILE A 51 -0.63 5.76 -3.81
CA ILE A 51 0.52 5.98 -4.69
C ILE A 51 1.78 6.29 -3.89
N GLY A 52 2.91 5.83 -4.40
CA GLY A 52 4.22 6.20 -3.89
C GLY A 52 4.66 7.60 -4.35
N ASP A 53 5.75 8.07 -3.77
CA ASP A 53 6.38 9.35 -4.10
C ASP A 53 6.93 9.44 -5.53
N LEU A 54 7.15 8.29 -6.17
CA LEU A 54 7.61 8.20 -7.56
C LEU A 54 6.48 8.17 -8.62
N VAL A 55 5.23 8.35 -8.19
CA VAL A 55 4.07 8.33 -9.07
C VAL A 55 3.51 9.72 -9.25
N ASP A 56 3.35 10.15 -10.50
CA ASP A 56 2.74 11.43 -10.85
C ASP A 56 1.27 11.25 -11.19
N ILE A 57 0.43 12.09 -10.60
CA ILE A 57 -1.00 12.14 -10.92
C ILE A 57 -1.16 13.18 -12.06
N PRO A 58 -1.58 12.77 -13.27
CA PRO A 58 -1.84 13.71 -14.34
C PRO A 58 -3.07 14.58 -14.03
N GLU A 59 -3.11 15.79 -14.60
CA GLU A 59 -4.22 16.74 -14.39
C GLU A 59 -5.58 16.20 -14.88
N ASP A 60 -5.55 15.30 -15.86
CA ASP A 60 -6.72 14.61 -16.43
C ASP A 60 -7.04 13.28 -15.75
N ALA A 61 -6.40 12.99 -14.61
CA ALA A 61 -6.67 11.77 -13.85
C ALA A 61 -8.13 11.69 -13.40
N ARG A 62 -8.61 10.46 -13.21
CA ARG A 62 -9.99 10.21 -12.74
C ARG A 62 -10.25 10.96 -11.44
N LYS A 63 -11.41 11.62 -11.35
CA LYS A 63 -11.85 12.38 -10.16
C LYS A 63 -12.85 11.63 -9.30
N ASP A 64 -13.26 10.46 -9.73
CA ASP A 64 -14.21 9.59 -9.04
C ASP A 64 -13.55 8.60 -8.07
N VAL A 65 -12.24 8.73 -7.85
CA VAL A 65 -11.46 7.93 -6.91
C VAL A 65 -10.72 8.81 -5.92
N ILE A 66 -10.36 8.25 -4.76
CA ILE A 66 -9.64 8.94 -3.70
C ILE A 66 -8.14 8.65 -3.86
N TYR A 67 -7.34 9.68 -4.04
CA TYR A 67 -5.89 9.54 -4.13
C TYR A 67 -5.24 9.77 -2.77
N VAL A 68 -4.37 8.84 -2.37
CA VAL A 68 -3.57 8.94 -1.16
C VAL A 68 -2.11 8.77 -1.52
N ARG A 69 -1.31 9.80 -1.29
CA ARG A 69 0.13 9.76 -1.52
C ARG A 69 0.86 9.37 -0.23
N VAL A 70 1.72 8.38 -0.32
CA VAL A 70 2.57 7.94 0.78
C VAL A 70 4.03 8.08 0.34
N PRO A 71 4.86 8.89 1.03
CA PRO A 71 6.26 9.09 0.69
C PRO A 71 7.12 7.89 1.15
N ALA A 72 6.82 6.71 0.61
CA ALA A 72 7.40 5.46 1.05
C ALA A 72 8.90 5.35 0.78
N THR A 73 9.37 5.89 -0.34
CA THR A 73 10.80 5.91 -0.69
C THR A 73 11.58 6.84 0.23
N GLU A 74 11.05 8.03 0.50
CA GLU A 74 11.61 8.99 1.43
C GLU A 74 11.72 8.40 2.84
N ILE A 75 10.60 7.90 3.38
CA ILE A 75 10.55 7.29 4.71
C ILE A 75 11.54 6.12 4.84
N SER A 76 11.58 5.23 3.86
CA SER A 76 12.47 4.07 3.90
C SER A 76 13.94 4.45 3.80
N THR A 77 14.26 5.51 3.06
CA THR A 77 15.62 6.05 2.94
C THR A 77 16.07 6.71 4.24
N ASP A 78 15.22 7.51 4.87
CA ASP A 78 15.48 8.15 6.16
C ASP A 78 15.74 7.13 7.27
N GLN A 79 15.08 5.96 7.20
CA GLN A 79 15.32 4.86 8.11
C GLN A 79 16.57 4.02 7.77
N GLY A 80 17.31 4.39 6.73
CA GLY A 80 18.52 3.69 6.28
C GLY A 80 18.23 2.33 5.61
N ASN A 81 17.00 2.06 5.23
CA ASN A 81 16.61 0.82 4.57
C ASN A 81 15.71 1.06 3.35
N PRO A 82 16.25 1.53 2.21
CA PRO A 82 15.47 1.84 1.02
C PRO A 82 14.64 0.66 0.46
N LYS A 83 15.01 -0.57 0.84
CA LYS A 83 14.29 -1.78 0.42
C LYS A 83 12.99 -2.02 1.18
N SER A 84 12.73 -1.26 2.23
CA SER A 84 11.52 -1.41 3.06
C SER A 84 10.34 -0.54 2.59
N ALA A 85 10.45 0.16 1.47
CA ALA A 85 9.37 1.00 0.93
C ALA A 85 8.05 0.23 0.75
N ASN A 86 8.10 -1.03 0.35
CA ASN A 86 6.92 -1.89 0.26
C ASN A 86 6.26 -2.15 1.63
N ILE A 87 7.04 -2.22 2.70
CA ILE A 87 6.53 -2.41 4.07
C ILE A 87 5.87 -1.13 4.57
N VAL A 88 6.47 0.03 4.27
CA VAL A 88 5.86 1.34 4.53
C VAL A 88 4.49 1.44 3.86
N MET A 89 4.39 1.07 2.59
CA MET A 89 3.14 1.05 1.84
C MET A 89 2.12 0.07 2.43
N THR A 90 2.57 -1.08 2.92
CA THR A 90 1.70 -2.05 3.60
C THR A 90 1.09 -1.46 4.87
N GLY A 91 1.89 -0.77 5.67
CA GLY A 91 1.40 -0.05 6.86
C GLY A 91 0.32 0.99 6.51
N ALA A 92 0.55 1.75 5.46
CA ALA A 92 -0.39 2.73 4.96
C ALA A 92 -1.72 2.11 4.52
N ILE A 93 -1.68 1.00 3.78
CA ILE A 93 -2.89 0.29 3.34
C ILE A 93 -3.68 -0.27 4.52
N VAL A 94 -3.03 -0.88 5.48
CA VAL A 94 -3.70 -1.43 6.68
C VAL A 94 -4.46 -0.32 7.42
N LYS A 95 -3.86 0.87 7.52
CA LYS A 95 -4.53 2.04 8.11
C LYS A 95 -5.74 2.48 7.32
N LEU A 96 -5.61 2.60 6.01
CA LEU A 96 -6.69 3.06 5.12
C LEU A 96 -7.87 2.10 5.08
N MET A 97 -7.61 0.82 5.09
CA MET A 97 -8.67 -0.21 5.03
C MET A 97 -9.42 -0.33 6.35
N GLY A 98 -8.73 -0.19 7.49
CA GLY A 98 -9.34 -0.20 8.82
C GLY A 98 -9.93 -1.54 9.27
N ASP A 99 -9.81 -2.58 8.46
CA ASP A 99 -10.40 -3.90 8.75
C ASP A 99 -9.54 -4.76 9.68
N PHE A 100 -8.27 -4.40 9.84
CA PHE A 100 -7.31 -5.13 10.66
C PHE A 100 -6.69 -4.21 11.70
N SER A 101 -6.46 -4.74 12.91
CA SER A 101 -5.69 -4.02 13.90
C SER A 101 -4.21 -3.94 13.52
N LYS A 102 -3.53 -2.88 13.95
CA LYS A 102 -2.10 -2.68 13.73
C LYS A 102 -1.28 -3.86 14.25
N GLU A 103 -1.61 -4.34 15.45
CA GLU A 103 -0.94 -5.45 16.11
C GLU A 103 -1.11 -6.76 15.33
N ALA A 104 -2.30 -7.03 14.82
CA ALA A 104 -2.56 -8.23 14.00
C ALA A 104 -1.75 -8.21 12.71
N ALA A 105 -1.67 -7.07 12.06
CA ALA A 105 -0.89 -6.89 10.83
C ALA A 105 0.62 -7.07 11.07
N ILE A 106 1.16 -6.48 12.13
CA ILE A 106 2.57 -6.62 12.52
C ILE A 106 2.89 -8.08 12.86
N THR A 107 2.02 -8.75 13.61
CA THR A 107 2.19 -10.16 13.97
C THR A 107 2.22 -11.05 12.73
N ALA A 108 1.31 -10.84 11.79
CA ALA A 108 1.25 -11.59 10.53
C ALA A 108 2.50 -11.36 9.68
N MET A 109 2.96 -10.11 9.59
CA MET A 109 4.18 -9.75 8.88
C MET A 109 5.40 -10.44 9.48
N ASN A 110 5.57 -10.38 10.78
CA ASN A 110 6.69 -11.01 11.48
C ASN A 110 6.70 -12.53 11.27
N HIS A 111 5.55 -13.16 11.39
CA HIS A 111 5.40 -14.60 11.15
C HIS A 111 5.82 -14.99 9.72
N MET A 112 5.45 -14.18 8.73
CA MET A 112 5.85 -14.41 7.34
C MET A 112 7.38 -14.33 7.16
N PHE A 113 8.03 -13.33 7.78
CA PHE A 113 9.49 -13.18 7.68
C PHE A 113 10.25 -14.25 8.46
N GLU A 114 9.74 -14.70 9.61
CA GLU A 114 10.29 -15.82 10.38
C GLU A 114 10.28 -17.10 9.55
N LYS A 115 9.18 -17.43 8.90
CA LYS A 115 9.09 -18.59 7.98
C LYS A 115 10.10 -18.55 6.84
N LYS A 116 10.50 -17.34 6.41
CA LYS A 116 11.51 -17.13 5.36
C LYS A 116 12.95 -17.06 5.91
N GLY A 117 13.15 -17.30 7.21
CA GLY A 117 14.47 -17.21 7.85
C GLY A 117 15.04 -15.79 7.91
N LYS A 118 14.17 -14.77 7.91
CA LYS A 118 14.53 -13.35 7.91
C LYS A 118 14.13 -12.61 9.19
N SER A 119 14.11 -13.30 10.31
CA SER A 119 13.78 -12.73 11.62
C SER A 119 14.70 -11.59 12.06
N GLN A 120 15.92 -11.54 11.55
CA GLN A 120 16.89 -10.47 11.81
C GLN A 120 16.43 -9.07 11.38
N PHE A 121 15.47 -8.98 10.44
CA PHE A 121 14.93 -7.71 9.95
C PHE A 121 13.65 -7.28 10.69
N ARG A 122 13.23 -8.01 11.72
CA ARG A 122 11.98 -7.77 12.42
C ARG A 122 11.84 -6.32 12.89
N GLU A 123 12.80 -5.82 13.64
CA GLU A 123 12.77 -4.46 14.18
C GLU A 123 12.71 -3.38 13.08
N ALA A 124 13.53 -3.54 12.04
CA ALA A 124 13.52 -2.63 10.89
C ALA A 124 12.19 -2.65 10.13
N ASN A 125 11.59 -3.82 9.98
CA ASN A 125 10.31 -3.98 9.32
C ASN A 125 9.16 -3.38 10.15
N GLU A 126 9.18 -3.56 11.47
CA GLU A 126 8.20 -2.95 12.38
C GLU A 126 8.27 -1.42 12.33
N LYS A 127 9.47 -0.84 12.35
CA LYS A 127 9.65 0.61 12.21
C LYS A 127 9.14 1.15 10.87
N ALA A 128 9.42 0.44 9.79
CA ALA A 128 8.94 0.81 8.46
C ALA A 128 7.41 0.74 8.37
N PHE A 129 6.81 -0.30 8.92
CA PHE A 129 5.36 -0.46 8.99
C PHE A 129 4.70 0.67 9.79
N ASP A 130 5.24 0.97 10.99
CA ASP A 130 4.74 2.04 11.85
C ASP A 130 4.80 3.41 11.18
N ALA A 131 5.91 3.71 10.51
CA ALA A 131 6.08 4.97 9.80
C ALA A 131 5.06 5.12 8.65
N GLY A 132 4.78 4.06 7.92
CA GLY A 132 3.75 4.06 6.87
C GLY A 132 2.34 4.22 7.44
N TYR A 133 2.05 3.56 8.54
CA TYR A 133 0.78 3.66 9.24
C TYR A 133 0.52 5.09 9.74
N ASP A 134 1.51 5.71 10.36
CA ASP A 134 1.41 7.07 10.90
C ASP A 134 1.38 8.13 9.78
N ALA A 135 2.09 7.92 8.69
CA ALA A 135 2.09 8.83 7.53
C ALA A 135 0.70 9.00 6.92
N VAL A 136 -0.10 7.94 6.85
CA VAL A 136 -1.48 8.00 6.36
C VAL A 136 -2.38 8.78 7.31
N GLU A 137 -2.18 8.64 8.60
CA GLU A 137 -2.97 9.38 9.60
C GLU A 137 -2.85 10.89 9.40
N VAL A 138 -1.65 11.39 9.13
CA VAL A 138 -1.41 12.81 8.83
C VAL A 138 -2.12 13.25 7.55
N MET A 139 -2.08 12.44 6.49
CA MET A 139 -2.73 12.79 5.21
C MET A 139 -4.26 12.80 5.30
N VAL A 140 -4.85 11.89 6.07
CA VAL A 140 -6.30 11.87 6.28
C VAL A 140 -6.77 13.08 7.05
N GLN A 141 -6.00 13.58 8.02
CA GLN A 141 -6.31 14.82 8.75
C GLN A 141 -6.27 16.04 7.83
N ASP A 142 -5.29 16.17 6.97
CA ASP A 142 -5.20 17.26 6.01
C ASP A 142 -6.34 17.23 4.97
N SER A 143 -6.81 16.06 4.59
CA SER A 143 -7.95 15.90 3.68
C SER A 143 -9.30 16.27 4.33
N CYS A 144 -9.42 16.11 5.63
CA CYS A 144 -10.63 16.49 6.38
C CYS A 144 -10.77 18.01 6.61
N VAL A 145 -9.71 18.78 6.40
CA VAL A 145 -9.68 20.24 6.60
C VAL A 145 -10.05 21.00 5.31
N ARG A 146 -10.27 20.29 4.23
CA ARG A 146 -10.75 20.87 2.96
C ARG A 146 -12.25 20.55 2.76
#